data_220c7e08690c9917c53aef49f8e51c10
#
_entry.id   220c7e08690c9917c53aef49f8e51c10
#
_cell.length_a   1.000
_cell.length_b   1.000
_cell.length_c   1.000
_cell.angle_alpha   90.00
_cell.angle_beta   90.00
_cell.angle_gamma   90.00
#
_symmetry.space_group_name_H-M   'P 1'
#
loop_
_entity.id
_entity.type
_entity.pdbx_description
1 polymer ?
#
loop_
_entity_poly.entity_id
_entity_poly.type
_entity_poly.pdbx_seq_one_letter_code
_entity_poly.pdbx_strand_id
1 'polypeptide(L)'
;MKKTYQYAIACPTSMGVRITPPERMAVQNSNLFYMQATSAETNVLNVASSLGRECLALTKFVKGSPVADFIKRQLRARNIRFEGLNIEQGGPWGYRHQFNIADSGFGLRAPRLWNDRTGEVGRTLSIEDFDVERIFGQEGVGILHLSGLIAAMSHETTECCLALAKAAKQYGTLVSFDLNYLSLIHI
;
A
#
# COMPACT_ATOMS: atom_id res chain seq x y z
N MET A 1 -14.39 -1.65 -30.07
CA MET A 1 -14.06 -0.36 -29.41
C MET A 1 -12.98 -0.61 -28.36
N LYS A 2 -11.90 0.17 -28.33
CA LYS A 2 -10.95 0.12 -27.22
C LYS A 2 -11.68 0.56 -25.94
N LYS A 3 -11.68 -0.27 -24.90
CA LYS A 3 -12.28 0.08 -23.62
C LYS A 3 -11.48 1.27 -23.05
N THR A 4 -12.13 2.39 -22.84
CA THR A 4 -11.54 3.54 -22.14
C THR A 4 -11.66 3.28 -20.65
N TYR A 5 -10.57 3.43 -19.90
CA TYR A 5 -10.54 3.36 -18.45
C TYR A 5 -9.84 4.59 -17.88
N GLN A 6 -10.34 5.07 -16.76
CA GLN A 6 -9.74 6.22 -16.07
C GLN A 6 -8.42 5.84 -15.41
N TYR A 7 -8.38 4.69 -14.73
CA TYR A 7 -7.19 4.22 -14.07
C TYR A 7 -6.48 3.15 -14.89
N ALA A 8 -5.21 3.37 -15.21
CA ALA A 8 -4.39 2.36 -15.86
C ALA A 8 -4.19 1.16 -14.93
N ILE A 9 -4.01 1.42 -13.63
CA ILE A 9 -3.77 0.40 -12.62
C ILE A 9 -4.38 0.81 -11.29
N ALA A 10 -4.98 -0.14 -10.58
CA ALA A 10 -5.44 -0.03 -9.20
C ALA A 10 -4.85 -1.14 -8.34
N CYS A 11 -4.55 -0.84 -7.07
CA CYS A 11 -4.01 -1.83 -6.11
C CYS A 11 -4.68 -1.67 -4.74
N PRO A 12 -5.21 -2.73 -4.11
CA PRO A 12 -5.43 -2.74 -2.67
C PRO A 12 -4.07 -2.76 -1.97
N THR A 13 -3.92 -1.96 -0.92
CA THR A 13 -2.62 -1.82 -0.26
C THR A 13 -2.75 -1.39 1.19
N SER A 14 -1.82 -1.86 2.02
CA SER A 14 -1.59 -1.33 3.35
C SER A 14 -0.43 -0.36 3.35
N MET A 15 -0.73 0.91 3.58
CA MET A 15 0.25 1.98 3.58
C MET A 15 0.92 2.14 4.94
N GLY A 16 2.23 2.25 4.92
CA GLY A 16 3.04 2.55 6.08
C GLY A 16 4.12 3.57 5.80
N VAL A 17 5.03 3.71 6.76
CA VAL A 17 6.20 4.57 6.62
C VAL A 17 7.47 3.77 6.85
N ARG A 18 8.49 4.10 6.07
CA ARG A 18 9.86 3.66 6.28
C ARG A 18 10.64 4.81 6.89
N ILE A 19 11.41 4.52 7.93
CA ILE A 19 12.39 5.44 8.48
C ILE A 19 13.79 4.89 8.22
N THR A 20 14.68 5.75 7.73
CA THR A 20 16.04 5.39 7.33
C THR A 20 17.01 6.45 7.85
N PRO A 21 18.09 6.07 8.54
CA PRO A 21 19.08 7.02 8.98
C PRO A 21 19.82 7.63 7.78
N PRO A 22 20.32 8.88 7.87
CA PRO A 22 21.12 9.50 6.83
C PRO A 22 22.49 8.82 6.69
N GLU A 23 23.18 9.10 5.59
CA GLU A 23 24.60 8.81 5.36
C GLU A 23 25.01 7.33 5.62
N ARG A 24 24.08 6.40 5.39
CA ARG A 24 24.30 4.97 5.63
C ARG A 24 24.67 4.63 7.09
N MET A 25 24.28 5.48 8.04
CA MET A 25 24.48 5.21 9.46
C MET A 25 23.72 3.95 9.88
N ALA A 26 24.21 3.27 10.90
CA ALA A 26 23.45 2.25 11.57
C ALA A 26 22.31 2.90 12.38
N VAL A 27 21.15 2.25 12.43
CA VAL A 27 19.95 2.77 13.13
C VAL A 27 20.26 3.18 14.57
N GLN A 28 21.01 2.36 15.30
CA GLN A 28 21.34 2.61 16.71
C GLN A 28 22.28 3.81 16.95
N ASN A 29 22.89 4.34 15.90
CA ASN A 29 23.86 5.43 15.98
C ASN A 29 23.27 6.77 15.45
N SER A 30 21.99 6.80 15.07
CA SER A 30 21.37 7.99 14.49
C SER A 30 20.22 8.50 15.33
N ASN A 31 20.20 9.80 15.58
CA ASN A 31 19.06 10.52 16.12
C ASN A 31 18.22 11.21 15.04
N LEU A 32 18.64 11.14 13.76
CA LEU A 32 17.95 11.73 12.62
C LEU A 32 17.52 10.61 11.67
N PHE A 33 16.30 10.73 11.12
CA PHE A 33 15.75 9.77 10.18
C PHE A 33 14.98 10.47 9.07
N TYR A 34 15.14 9.99 7.84
CA TYR A 34 14.25 10.29 6.74
C TYR A 34 13.01 9.40 6.83
N MET A 35 11.84 9.99 6.67
CA MET A 35 10.57 9.27 6.63
C MET A 35 10.03 9.24 5.20
N GLN A 36 9.60 8.07 4.74
CA GLN A 36 9.06 7.84 3.41
C GLN A 36 7.78 7.01 3.50
N ALA A 37 6.74 7.38 2.76
CA ALA A 37 5.58 6.51 2.60
C ALA A 37 5.93 5.30 1.72
N THR A 38 5.52 4.12 2.14
CA THR A 38 5.91 2.86 1.49
C THR A 38 4.80 1.81 1.53
N SER A 39 4.71 1.05 0.46
CA SER A 39 4.11 -0.27 0.37
C SER A 39 4.65 -0.95 -0.90
N ALA A 40 4.56 -2.26 -1.00
CA ALA A 40 4.97 -2.98 -2.20
C ALA A 40 4.12 -2.57 -3.40
N GLU A 41 2.81 -2.50 -3.21
CA GLU A 41 1.82 -2.19 -4.23
C GLU A 41 1.97 -0.74 -4.75
N THR A 42 2.21 0.23 -3.85
CA THR A 42 2.41 1.62 -4.29
C THR A 42 3.71 1.82 -5.07
N ASN A 43 4.70 0.95 -4.92
CA ASN A 43 5.89 0.99 -5.78
C ASN A 43 5.51 0.66 -7.24
N VAL A 44 4.59 -0.28 -7.45
CA VAL A 44 4.04 -0.60 -8.78
C VAL A 44 3.24 0.58 -9.34
N LEU A 45 2.35 1.17 -8.53
CA LEU A 45 1.60 2.37 -8.93
C LEU A 45 2.53 3.53 -9.31
N ASN A 46 3.63 3.71 -8.56
CA ASN A 46 4.60 4.78 -8.81
C ASN A 46 5.28 4.66 -10.18
N VAL A 47 5.55 3.42 -10.65
CA VAL A 47 6.08 3.21 -12.00
C VAL A 47 5.07 3.68 -13.05
N ALA A 48 3.81 3.27 -12.95
CA ALA A 48 2.79 3.69 -13.90
C ALA A 48 2.53 5.20 -13.85
N SER A 49 2.49 5.79 -12.66
CA SER A 49 2.32 7.24 -12.48
C SER A 49 3.48 8.03 -13.07
N SER A 50 4.74 7.58 -12.92
CA SER A 50 5.91 8.24 -13.52
C SER A 50 5.89 8.18 -15.06
N LEU A 51 5.12 7.26 -15.66
CA LEU A 51 4.83 7.19 -17.09
C LEU A 51 3.60 8.02 -17.50
N GLY A 52 3.10 8.88 -16.63
CA GLY A 52 1.96 9.76 -16.88
C GLY A 52 0.60 9.04 -16.88
N ARG A 53 0.49 7.89 -16.22
CA ARG A 53 -0.78 7.15 -16.13
C ARG A 53 -1.49 7.42 -14.82
N GLU A 54 -2.82 7.61 -14.88
CA GLU A 54 -3.65 7.69 -13.67
C GLU A 54 -3.65 6.35 -12.93
N CYS A 55 -3.43 6.41 -11.63
CA CYS A 55 -3.31 5.24 -10.76
C CYS A 55 -4.17 5.40 -9.52
N LEU A 56 -4.65 4.28 -8.95
CA LEU A 56 -5.52 4.28 -7.78
C LEU A 56 -5.00 3.32 -6.70
N ALA A 57 -4.72 3.83 -5.51
CA ALA A 57 -4.47 3.03 -4.32
C ALA A 57 -5.79 2.85 -3.53
N LEU A 58 -6.17 1.61 -3.27
CA LEU A 58 -7.31 1.25 -2.45
C LEU A 58 -6.78 0.91 -1.04
N THR A 59 -7.07 1.78 -0.04
CA THR A 59 -6.43 1.63 1.28
C THR A 59 -7.29 2.20 2.40
N LYS A 60 -6.89 1.98 3.65
CA LYS A 60 -7.49 2.60 4.84
C LYS A 60 -6.51 3.52 5.55
N PHE A 61 -7.05 4.50 6.25
CA PHE A 61 -6.26 5.44 7.03
C PHE A 61 -6.76 5.52 8.48
N VAL A 62 -5.85 5.79 9.39
CA VAL A 62 -6.22 6.15 10.77
C VAL A 62 -6.59 7.62 10.79
N LYS A 63 -7.83 7.92 11.20
CA LYS A 63 -8.40 9.26 11.26
C LYS A 63 -7.59 10.18 12.18
N GLY A 64 -7.27 11.38 11.70
CA GLY A 64 -6.52 12.37 12.47
C GLY A 64 -5.05 12.00 12.74
N SER A 65 -4.55 10.90 12.20
CA SER A 65 -3.15 10.51 12.37
C SER A 65 -2.22 11.37 11.52
N PRO A 66 -1.20 12.01 12.10
CA PRO A 66 -0.21 12.77 11.33
C PRO A 66 0.59 11.88 10.37
N VAL A 67 0.71 10.57 10.66
CA VAL A 67 1.30 9.59 9.75
C VAL A 67 0.40 9.36 8.54
N ALA A 68 -0.93 9.29 8.73
CA ALA A 68 -1.88 9.20 7.63
C ALA A 68 -1.79 10.44 6.72
N ASP A 69 -1.72 11.63 7.30
CA ASP A 69 -1.61 12.88 6.54
C ASP A 69 -0.30 12.95 5.75
N PHE A 70 0.80 12.49 6.35
CA PHE A 70 2.07 12.35 5.65
C PHE A 70 1.96 11.38 4.46
N ILE A 71 1.37 10.20 4.64
CA ILE A 71 1.17 9.22 3.56
C ILE A 71 0.33 9.81 2.43
N LYS A 72 -0.80 10.44 2.75
CA LYS A 72 -1.68 11.10 1.78
C LYS A 72 -0.95 12.18 0.98
N ARG A 73 -0.13 12.99 1.65
CA ARG A 73 0.72 13.98 1.00
C ARG A 73 1.71 13.35 0.03
N GLN A 74 2.35 12.24 0.43
CA GLN A 74 3.30 11.53 -0.42
C GLN A 74 2.63 10.89 -1.65
N LEU A 75 1.43 10.34 -1.50
CA LEU A 75 0.66 9.81 -2.62
C LEU A 75 0.30 10.91 -3.62
N ARG A 76 -0.20 12.06 -3.13
CA ARG A 76 -0.47 13.23 -3.98
C ARG A 76 0.77 13.73 -4.71
N ALA A 77 1.91 13.83 -4.03
CA ALA A 77 3.17 14.25 -4.63
C ALA A 77 3.66 13.31 -5.74
N ARG A 78 3.24 12.04 -5.70
CA ARG A 78 3.52 11.03 -6.73
C ARG A 78 2.41 10.90 -7.76
N ASN A 79 1.41 11.78 -7.76
CA ASN A 79 0.25 11.71 -8.65
C ASN A 79 -0.53 10.39 -8.56
N ILE A 80 -0.56 9.77 -7.39
CA ILE A 80 -1.31 8.55 -7.12
C ILE A 80 -2.61 8.95 -6.41
N ARG A 81 -3.75 8.68 -7.04
CA ARG A 81 -5.06 8.81 -6.39
C ARG A 81 -5.23 7.70 -5.36
N PHE A 82 -6.02 7.96 -4.35
CA PHE A 82 -6.30 6.98 -3.31
C PHE A 82 -7.75 7.08 -2.83
N GLU A 83 -8.32 5.94 -2.52
CA GLU A 83 -9.63 5.80 -1.91
C GLU A 83 -9.59 4.85 -0.73
N GLY A 84 -10.51 5.05 0.21
CA GLY A 84 -10.71 4.21 1.37
C GLY A 84 -11.18 4.97 2.59
N LEU A 85 -11.59 4.23 3.60
CA LEU A 85 -12.15 4.80 4.82
C LEU A 85 -11.07 5.38 5.73
N ASN A 86 -11.46 6.41 6.48
CA ASN A 86 -10.72 6.89 7.64
C ASN A 86 -11.40 6.32 8.88
N ILE A 87 -10.70 5.47 9.63
CA ILE A 87 -11.24 4.82 10.82
C ILE A 87 -10.60 5.37 12.10
N GLU A 88 -11.33 5.34 13.19
CA GLU A 88 -10.82 5.78 14.49
C GLU A 88 -9.66 4.89 14.96
N GLN A 89 -8.69 5.47 15.63
CA GLN A 89 -7.55 4.71 16.15
C GLN A 89 -7.97 3.65 17.18
N GLY A 90 -8.98 3.93 18.00
CA GLY A 90 -9.38 3.01 19.07
C GLY A 90 -8.48 3.04 20.30
N GLY A 91 -7.85 4.18 20.59
CA GLY A 91 -6.94 4.38 21.72
C GLY A 91 -5.48 4.03 21.42
N PRO A 92 -4.58 4.13 22.41
CA PRO A 92 -3.12 3.96 22.22
C PRO A 92 -2.72 2.56 21.72
N TRP A 93 -3.51 1.54 21.98
CA TRP A 93 -3.29 0.14 21.57
C TRP A 93 -4.05 -0.25 20.31
N GLY A 94 -4.77 0.70 19.72
CA GLY A 94 -5.59 0.48 18.54
C GLY A 94 -4.80 0.52 17.23
N TYR A 95 -5.50 0.90 16.16
CA TYR A 95 -4.94 0.88 14.82
C TYR A 95 -3.85 1.93 14.61
N ARG A 96 -2.89 1.58 13.75
CA ARG A 96 -1.83 2.48 13.29
C ARG A 96 -1.40 2.14 11.86
N HIS A 97 -0.63 3.01 11.24
CA HIS A 97 0.13 2.68 10.04
C HIS A 97 1.41 1.95 10.43
N GLN A 98 1.82 0.95 9.64
CA GLN A 98 3.03 0.20 9.89
C GLN A 98 4.29 1.08 9.86
N PHE A 99 5.32 0.65 10.57
CA PHE A 99 6.65 1.22 10.51
C PHE A 99 7.66 0.18 10.01
N ASN A 100 8.48 0.60 9.04
CA ASN A 100 9.64 -0.15 8.61
C ASN A 100 10.89 0.66 8.98
N ILE A 101 11.80 0.06 9.74
CA ILE A 101 13.09 0.67 10.06
C ILE A 101 14.13 0.00 9.19
N ALA A 102 14.83 0.78 8.36
CA ALA A 102 15.81 0.24 7.42
C ALA A 102 17.10 1.03 7.44
N ASP A 103 18.23 0.34 7.46
CA ASP A 103 19.51 0.91 7.12
C ASP A 103 20.11 0.22 5.87
N SER A 104 20.83 0.99 5.06
CA SER A 104 21.35 0.50 3.77
C SER A 104 22.64 -0.30 3.90
N GLY A 105 23.17 -0.49 5.13
CA GLY A 105 24.48 -1.07 5.33
C GLY A 105 25.63 -0.17 4.88
N PHE A 106 26.86 -0.51 5.23
CA PHE A 106 28.08 0.16 4.77
C PHE A 106 29.30 -0.72 4.98
N GLY A 107 30.15 -0.82 3.98
CA GLY A 107 31.34 -1.68 4.02
C GLY A 107 30.96 -3.13 4.28
N LEU A 108 31.51 -3.73 5.35
CA LEU A 108 31.21 -5.11 5.76
C LEU A 108 29.88 -5.25 6.54
N ARG A 109 29.24 -4.14 6.90
CA ARG A 109 27.95 -4.16 7.60
C ARG A 109 26.82 -4.36 6.60
N ALA A 110 26.12 -5.49 6.70
CA ALA A 110 24.98 -5.79 5.86
C ALA A 110 23.82 -4.79 6.10
N PRO A 111 22.96 -4.52 5.09
CA PRO A 111 21.73 -3.77 5.27
C PRO A 111 20.80 -4.51 6.25
N ARG A 112 20.00 -3.77 6.99
CA ARG A 112 19.02 -4.32 7.93
C ARG A 112 17.65 -3.71 7.66
N LEU A 113 16.63 -4.56 7.75
CA LEU A 113 15.24 -4.16 7.68
C LEU A 113 14.51 -4.75 8.88
N TRP A 114 13.79 -3.90 9.60
CA TRP A 114 12.93 -4.29 10.70
C TRP A 114 11.51 -3.81 10.42
N ASN A 115 10.55 -4.73 10.46
CA ASN A 115 9.15 -4.45 10.23
C ASN A 115 8.39 -4.45 11.56
N ASP A 116 7.67 -3.38 11.85
CA ASP A 116 6.72 -3.28 12.95
C ASP A 116 5.32 -3.09 12.37
N ARG A 117 4.55 -4.19 12.35
CA ARG A 117 3.24 -4.27 11.72
C ARG A 117 2.09 -4.53 12.70
N THR A 118 2.34 -4.52 14.00
CA THR A 118 1.30 -4.74 15.02
C THR A 118 0.26 -3.63 14.93
N GLY A 119 -1.03 -3.99 14.94
CA GLY A 119 -2.15 -3.03 14.85
C GLY A 119 -2.25 -2.29 13.51
N GLU A 120 -1.66 -2.82 12.46
CA GLU A 120 -1.69 -2.21 11.12
C GLU A 120 -3.11 -2.10 10.57
N VAL A 121 -3.54 -0.86 10.26
CA VAL A 121 -4.90 -0.56 9.79
C VAL A 121 -5.25 -1.28 8.50
N GLY A 122 -4.30 -1.51 7.63
CA GLY A 122 -4.51 -2.22 6.37
C GLY A 122 -4.99 -3.65 6.51
N ARG A 123 -4.80 -4.29 7.68
CA ARG A 123 -5.34 -5.64 7.97
C ARG A 123 -6.86 -5.68 7.99
N THR A 124 -7.52 -4.54 8.10
CA THR A 124 -8.99 -4.42 8.15
C THR A 124 -9.61 -4.06 6.80
N LEU A 125 -8.82 -4.08 5.72
CA LEU A 125 -9.35 -3.81 4.38
C LEU A 125 -10.44 -4.82 4.01
N SER A 126 -11.59 -4.30 3.60
CA SER A 126 -12.76 -5.06 3.17
C SER A 126 -13.27 -4.54 1.84
N ILE A 127 -14.02 -5.37 1.12
CA ILE A 127 -14.63 -4.96 -0.15
C ILE A 127 -15.67 -3.86 0.03
N GLU A 128 -16.35 -3.82 1.18
CA GLU A 128 -17.33 -2.80 1.56
C GLU A 128 -16.73 -1.40 1.74
N ASP A 129 -15.40 -1.30 1.80
CA ASP A 129 -14.71 -0.01 1.88
C ASP A 129 -14.73 0.75 0.56
N PHE A 130 -15.10 0.09 -0.56
CA PHE A 130 -14.94 0.59 -1.92
C PHE A 130 -16.24 0.49 -2.72
N ASP A 131 -16.53 1.55 -3.46
CA ASP A 131 -17.60 1.53 -4.47
C ASP A 131 -17.10 0.84 -5.75
N VAL A 132 -17.23 -0.49 -5.75
CA VAL A 132 -16.71 -1.37 -6.80
C VAL A 132 -17.36 -1.08 -8.16
N GLU A 133 -18.67 -0.81 -8.17
CA GLU A 133 -19.40 -0.52 -9.41
C GLU A 133 -18.91 0.79 -10.04
N ARG A 134 -18.74 1.83 -9.25
CA ARG A 134 -18.18 3.09 -9.71
C ARG A 134 -16.75 2.92 -10.22
N ILE A 135 -15.87 2.30 -9.42
CA ILE A 135 -14.44 2.18 -9.73
C ILE A 135 -14.20 1.34 -11.00
N PHE A 136 -14.78 0.13 -11.05
CA PHE A 136 -14.51 -0.82 -12.15
C PHE A 136 -15.49 -0.69 -13.31
N GLY A 137 -16.76 -0.33 -13.03
CA GLY A 137 -17.82 -0.26 -14.04
C GLY A 137 -17.90 1.08 -14.73
N GLN A 138 -17.92 2.18 -13.97
CA GLN A 138 -18.13 3.53 -14.50
C GLN A 138 -16.82 4.22 -14.88
N GLU A 139 -15.87 4.33 -13.95
CA GLU A 139 -14.56 4.96 -14.17
C GLU A 139 -13.64 4.04 -14.97
N GLY A 140 -13.65 2.76 -14.67
CA GLY A 140 -12.90 1.72 -15.34
C GLY A 140 -11.44 1.65 -14.88
N VAL A 141 -10.96 0.41 -14.73
CA VAL A 141 -9.59 0.06 -14.36
C VAL A 141 -8.99 -0.86 -15.42
N GLY A 142 -7.82 -0.54 -15.93
CA GLY A 142 -7.13 -1.37 -16.92
C GLY A 142 -6.55 -2.64 -16.29
N ILE A 143 -5.84 -2.48 -15.16
CA ILE A 143 -5.18 -3.59 -14.44
C ILE A 143 -5.50 -3.46 -12.95
N LEU A 144 -6.00 -4.51 -12.34
CA LEU A 144 -6.00 -4.70 -10.89
C LEU A 144 -4.71 -5.45 -10.52
N HIS A 145 -3.81 -4.80 -9.78
CA HIS A 145 -2.61 -5.46 -9.27
C HIS A 145 -2.81 -5.89 -7.83
N LEU A 146 -2.60 -7.16 -7.56
CA LEU A 146 -2.66 -7.78 -6.24
C LEU A 146 -1.28 -8.30 -5.84
N SER A 147 -0.99 -8.32 -4.56
CA SER A 147 0.23 -8.97 -4.04
C SER A 147 -0.11 -9.99 -2.96
N GLY A 148 0.73 -11.02 -2.85
CA GLY A 148 0.65 -12.01 -1.78
C GLY A 148 0.82 -11.39 -0.41
N LEU A 149 1.52 -10.25 -0.31
CA LEU A 149 1.71 -9.54 0.95
C LEU A 149 0.38 -9.03 1.53
N ILE A 150 -0.43 -8.33 0.72
CA ILE A 150 -1.73 -7.84 1.16
C ILE A 150 -2.74 -8.98 1.28
N ALA A 151 -2.73 -9.92 0.33
CA ALA A 151 -3.66 -11.05 0.33
C ALA A 151 -3.52 -11.97 1.55
N ALA A 152 -2.30 -12.15 2.08
CA ALA A 152 -2.02 -13.02 3.22
C ALA A 152 -1.98 -12.30 4.57
N MET A 153 -2.36 -11.03 4.64
CA MET A 153 -2.19 -10.21 5.84
C MET A 153 -3.23 -10.52 6.92
N SER A 154 -4.46 -10.82 6.53
CA SER A 154 -5.57 -11.22 7.40
C SER A 154 -6.64 -11.94 6.58
N HIS A 155 -7.62 -12.55 7.26
CA HIS A 155 -8.78 -13.14 6.59
C HIS A 155 -9.56 -12.09 5.78
N GLU A 156 -9.77 -10.92 6.36
CA GLU A 156 -10.49 -9.81 5.73
C GLU A 156 -9.79 -9.36 4.43
N THR A 157 -8.48 -9.22 4.44
CA THR A 157 -7.72 -8.82 3.25
C THR A 157 -7.69 -9.92 2.18
N THR A 158 -7.70 -11.20 2.58
CA THR A 158 -7.86 -12.32 1.65
C THR A 158 -9.19 -12.23 0.91
N GLU A 159 -10.30 -12.12 1.66
CA GLU A 159 -11.64 -12.01 1.07
C GLU A 159 -11.78 -10.73 0.22
N CYS A 160 -11.23 -9.61 0.66
CA CYS A 160 -11.20 -8.37 -0.10
C CYS A 160 -10.48 -8.56 -1.45
N CYS A 161 -9.30 -9.16 -1.47
CA CYS A 161 -8.54 -9.43 -2.68
C CYS A 161 -9.30 -10.36 -3.64
N LEU A 162 -9.94 -11.41 -3.11
CA LEU A 162 -10.75 -12.34 -3.91
C LEU A 162 -11.98 -11.63 -4.50
N ALA A 163 -12.67 -10.80 -3.73
CA ALA A 163 -13.83 -10.04 -4.20
C ALA A 163 -13.43 -9.01 -5.26
N LEU A 164 -12.33 -8.27 -5.07
CA LEU A 164 -11.78 -7.35 -6.06
C LEU A 164 -11.38 -8.07 -7.36
N ALA A 165 -10.76 -9.26 -7.27
CA ALA A 165 -10.40 -10.05 -8.45
C ALA A 165 -11.64 -10.53 -9.23
N LYS A 166 -12.71 -10.94 -8.53
CA LYS A 166 -14.00 -11.30 -9.14
C LYS A 166 -14.63 -10.10 -9.85
N ALA A 167 -14.67 -8.95 -9.18
CA ALA A 167 -15.17 -7.70 -9.76
C ALA A 167 -14.34 -7.27 -10.98
N ALA A 168 -13.02 -7.29 -10.89
CA ALA A 168 -12.14 -6.99 -12.02
C ALA A 168 -12.47 -7.85 -13.23
N LYS A 169 -12.64 -9.16 -13.02
CA LYS A 169 -13.02 -10.10 -14.09
C LYS A 169 -14.39 -9.77 -14.67
N GLN A 170 -15.38 -9.46 -13.82
CA GLN A 170 -16.75 -9.08 -14.26
C GLN A 170 -16.74 -7.87 -15.18
N TYR A 171 -15.94 -6.86 -14.86
CA TYR A 171 -15.83 -5.61 -15.63
C TYR A 171 -14.74 -5.67 -16.72
N GLY A 172 -14.10 -6.83 -16.93
CA GLY A 172 -13.09 -7.01 -17.98
C GLY A 172 -11.76 -6.29 -17.72
N THR A 173 -11.45 -6.04 -16.45
CA THR A 173 -10.15 -5.56 -15.98
C THR A 173 -9.17 -6.73 -15.92
N LEU A 174 -7.94 -6.52 -16.35
CA LEU A 174 -6.89 -7.53 -16.22
C LEU A 174 -6.46 -7.64 -14.75
N VAL A 175 -6.17 -8.86 -14.31
CA VAL A 175 -5.63 -9.10 -12.96
C VAL A 175 -4.16 -9.47 -13.07
N SER A 176 -3.32 -8.71 -12.37
CA SER A 176 -1.90 -8.99 -12.17
C SER A 176 -1.69 -9.43 -10.73
N PHE A 177 -0.94 -10.49 -10.50
CA PHE A 177 -0.65 -10.99 -9.15
C PHE A 177 0.85 -11.23 -8.97
N ASP A 178 1.43 -10.56 -7.97
CA ASP A 178 2.77 -10.82 -7.49
C ASP A 178 2.69 -11.70 -6.24
N LEU A 179 3.28 -12.88 -6.27
CA LEU A 179 3.32 -13.80 -5.13
C LEU A 179 3.98 -13.18 -3.90
N ASN A 180 4.92 -12.26 -4.10
CA ASN A 180 5.67 -11.55 -3.05
C ASN A 180 6.24 -12.52 -1.98
N TYR A 181 6.77 -13.66 -2.44
CA TYR A 181 7.17 -14.79 -1.61
C TYR A 181 8.29 -14.44 -0.60
N LEU A 182 9.10 -13.42 -0.91
CA LEU A 182 10.17 -12.96 -0.02
C LEU A 182 9.66 -12.52 1.36
N SER A 183 8.41 -12.09 1.44
CA SER A 183 7.77 -11.70 2.71
C SER A 183 7.48 -12.89 3.61
N LEU A 184 7.34 -14.08 3.06
CA LEU A 184 7.06 -15.31 3.81
C LEU A 184 8.30 -15.98 4.39
N ILE A 185 9.50 -15.61 3.91
CA ILE A 185 10.78 -16.15 4.41
C ILE A 185 11.19 -15.49 5.73
N HIS A 186 10.61 -14.34 6.06
CA HIS A 186 10.97 -13.52 7.21
C HIS A 186 9.87 -13.45 8.29
N ILE A 187 8.87 -14.31 8.20
CA ILE A 187 7.79 -14.44 9.20
C ILE A 187 8.10 -15.62 10.12
#